data_af4cfc9b38fdc9673c781b00a22c5d36
#
_entry.id   af4cfc9b38fdc9673c781b00a22c5d36
#
_cell.length_a   1.000
_cell.length_b   1.000
_cell.length_c   1.000
_cell.angle_alpha   90.00
_cell.angle_beta   90.00
_cell.angle_gamma   90.00
#
_symmetry.space_group_name_H-M   'P 1'
#
loop_
_entity.id
_entity.type
_entity.pdbx_description
1 polymer ?
#
loop_
_entity_poly.entity_id
_entity_poly.type
_entity_poly.pdbx_seq_one_letter_code
_entity_poly.pdbx_strand_id
1 'polypeptide(L)'
;MILRILITAAFACAAPGAAAQDANARNLAAGCAICHGTGGHAVTKDVTTLAGIPADHLAKQLRDFRDGKRPATVMHQIAKGYTDAEIDAAAAYFAAQKTN
;
A
#
# COMPACT_ATOMS: atom_id res chain seq x y z
N MET A 1 58.47 -12.60 -15.56
CA MET A 1 57.52 -11.47 -15.45
C MET A 1 56.13 -12.07 -15.37
N ILE A 2 55.56 -12.16 -14.16
CA ILE A 2 54.26 -12.80 -13.94
C ILE A 2 53.25 -11.67 -13.87
N LEU A 3 52.38 -11.57 -14.89
CA LEU A 3 51.31 -10.61 -14.97
C LEU A 3 50.16 -11.06 -14.02
N ARG A 4 50.06 -10.41 -12.86
CA ARG A 4 48.93 -10.59 -11.95
C ARG A 4 47.72 -9.85 -12.47
N ILE A 5 46.77 -10.59 -13.06
CA ILE A 5 45.46 -10.06 -13.42
C ILE A 5 44.66 -9.95 -12.12
N LEU A 6 44.46 -8.74 -11.64
CA LEU A 6 43.52 -8.42 -10.56
C LEU A 6 42.11 -8.41 -11.13
N ILE A 7 41.39 -9.51 -10.89
CA ILE A 7 39.93 -9.53 -11.18
C ILE A 7 39.26 -8.83 -10.04
N THR A 8 38.90 -7.56 -10.27
CA THR A 8 38.00 -6.82 -9.38
C THR A 8 36.58 -7.33 -9.62
N ALA A 9 36.10 -8.21 -8.76
CA ALA A 9 34.68 -8.58 -8.74
C ALA A 9 33.85 -7.36 -8.27
N ALA A 10 33.18 -6.70 -9.20
CA ALA A 10 32.20 -5.69 -8.87
C ALA A 10 30.99 -6.39 -8.22
N PHE A 11 30.87 -6.27 -6.93
CA PHE A 11 29.69 -6.72 -6.18
C PHE A 11 28.56 -5.71 -6.50
N ALA A 12 27.69 -6.07 -7.44
CA ALA A 12 26.48 -5.32 -7.70
C ALA A 12 25.54 -5.52 -6.49
N CYS A 13 25.53 -4.53 -5.59
CA CYS A 13 24.58 -4.49 -4.48
C CYS A 13 23.20 -4.20 -5.06
N ALA A 14 22.43 -5.26 -5.33
CA ALA A 14 21.02 -5.09 -5.68
C ALA A 14 20.31 -4.45 -4.48
N ALA A 15 19.77 -3.24 -4.67
CA ALA A 15 19.04 -2.54 -3.62
C ALA A 15 17.76 -3.32 -3.26
N PRO A 16 17.53 -3.72 -2.00
CA PRO A 16 16.36 -4.51 -1.61
C PRO A 16 15.06 -3.68 -1.53
N GLY A 17 15.03 -2.46 -2.06
CA GLY A 17 14.01 -1.48 -1.78
C GLY A 17 12.60 -1.82 -2.32
N ALA A 18 12.46 -2.23 -3.58
CA ALA A 18 11.16 -2.39 -4.22
C ALA A 18 10.33 -3.55 -3.64
N ALA A 19 10.93 -4.73 -3.44
CA ALA A 19 10.23 -5.89 -2.88
C ALA A 19 9.83 -5.69 -1.41
N ALA A 20 10.64 -4.98 -0.61
CA ALA A 20 10.32 -4.66 0.77
C ALA A 20 9.17 -3.64 0.86
N GLN A 21 9.10 -2.66 -0.04
CA GLN A 21 8.00 -1.70 -0.11
C GLN A 21 6.69 -2.38 -0.50
N ASP A 22 6.70 -3.29 -1.48
CA ASP A 22 5.52 -4.06 -1.88
C ASP A 22 5.02 -4.95 -0.75
N ALA A 23 5.91 -5.62 -0.02
CA ALA A 23 5.55 -6.44 1.13
C ALA A 23 4.93 -5.58 2.25
N ASN A 24 5.49 -4.42 2.53
CA ASN A 24 4.95 -3.49 3.53
C ASN A 24 3.55 -2.99 3.13
N ALA A 25 3.36 -2.57 1.90
CA ALA A 25 2.06 -2.13 1.39
C ALA A 25 1.01 -3.23 1.49
N ARG A 26 1.38 -4.47 1.16
CA ARG A 26 0.51 -5.64 1.29
C ARG A 26 0.12 -5.92 2.74
N ASN A 27 1.06 -5.81 3.66
CA ASN A 27 0.81 -6.00 5.10
C ASN A 27 -0.13 -4.93 5.64
N LEU A 28 0.05 -3.67 5.25
CA LEU A 28 -0.85 -2.58 5.62
C LEU A 28 -2.25 -2.81 5.06
N ALA A 29 -2.35 -3.21 3.81
CA ALA A 29 -3.62 -3.48 3.13
C ALA A 29 -4.37 -4.69 3.72
N ALA A 30 -3.67 -5.65 4.32
CA ALA A 30 -4.28 -6.83 4.93
C ALA A 30 -5.30 -6.48 6.02
N GLY A 31 -5.04 -5.43 6.80
CA GLY A 31 -5.99 -4.94 7.80
C GLY A 31 -7.28 -4.39 7.19
N CYS A 32 -7.21 -3.80 6.01
CA CYS A 32 -8.37 -3.28 5.29
C CYS A 32 -9.23 -4.40 4.70
N ALA A 33 -8.59 -5.49 4.28
CA ALA A 33 -9.24 -6.62 3.64
C ALA A 33 -10.27 -7.34 4.55
N ILE A 34 -10.14 -7.23 5.86
CA ILE A 34 -11.09 -7.80 6.82
C ILE A 34 -12.51 -7.30 6.54
N CYS A 35 -12.67 -6.03 6.20
CA CYS A 35 -13.96 -5.41 5.88
C CYS A 35 -14.15 -5.19 4.39
N HIS A 36 -13.11 -4.72 3.70
CA HIS A 36 -13.18 -4.34 2.28
C HIS A 36 -12.93 -5.50 1.29
N GLY A 37 -12.66 -6.70 1.80
CA GLY A 37 -12.44 -7.90 1.00
C GLY A 37 -11.01 -8.05 0.51
N THR A 38 -10.66 -9.26 0.10
CA THR A 38 -9.33 -9.60 -0.42
C THR A 38 -9.02 -8.75 -1.65
N GLY A 39 -7.85 -8.12 -1.66
CA GLY A 39 -7.46 -7.19 -2.74
C GLY A 39 -8.35 -5.97 -2.85
N GLY A 40 -9.20 -5.71 -1.86
CA GLY A 40 -10.13 -4.59 -1.87
C GLY A 40 -11.44 -4.86 -2.64
N HIS A 41 -11.73 -6.11 -2.95
CA HIS A 41 -12.99 -6.52 -3.58
C HIS A 41 -14.05 -6.78 -2.50
N ALA A 42 -14.91 -5.80 -2.24
CA ALA A 42 -15.95 -5.94 -1.22
C ALA A 42 -16.93 -7.07 -1.56
N VAL A 43 -17.29 -7.86 -0.54
CA VAL A 43 -18.21 -8.99 -0.69
C VAL A 43 -19.67 -8.60 -0.45
N THR A 44 -19.91 -7.41 0.08
CA THR A 44 -21.25 -6.86 0.33
C THR A 44 -21.38 -5.46 -0.23
N LYS A 45 -22.61 -4.98 -0.38
CA LYS A 45 -22.91 -3.63 -0.84
C LYS A 45 -22.71 -2.57 0.23
N ASP A 46 -22.60 -2.97 1.49
CA ASP A 46 -22.48 -2.07 2.64
C ASP A 46 -21.06 -1.53 2.80
N VAL A 47 -20.09 -2.15 2.15
CA VAL A 47 -18.68 -1.77 2.20
C VAL A 47 -18.17 -1.45 0.80
N THR A 48 -17.50 -0.32 0.68
CA THR A 48 -16.95 0.14 -0.61
C THR A 48 -15.83 -0.76 -1.09
N THR A 49 -15.86 -1.12 -2.36
CA THR A 49 -14.72 -1.75 -3.06
C THR A 49 -13.61 -0.73 -3.24
N LEU A 50 -12.38 -1.13 -2.90
CA LEU A 50 -11.18 -0.29 -3.01
C LEU A 50 -10.35 -0.62 -4.25
N ALA A 51 -10.48 -1.83 -4.80
CA ALA A 51 -9.69 -2.30 -5.94
C ALA A 51 -9.86 -1.40 -7.17
N GLY A 52 -8.73 -0.97 -7.73
CA GLY A 52 -8.69 -0.19 -8.96
C GLY A 52 -9.10 1.27 -8.84
N ILE A 53 -9.42 1.75 -7.63
CA ILE A 53 -9.67 3.18 -7.41
C ILE A 53 -8.33 3.93 -7.48
N PRO A 54 -8.25 5.10 -8.14
CA PRO A 54 -7.01 5.87 -8.21
C PRO A 54 -6.39 6.13 -6.84
N ALA A 55 -5.07 5.97 -6.74
CA ALA A 55 -4.34 6.07 -5.48
C ALA A 55 -4.50 7.42 -4.78
N ASP A 56 -4.47 8.51 -5.53
CA ASP A 56 -4.66 9.86 -5.01
C ASP A 56 -6.05 10.05 -4.39
N HIS A 57 -7.06 9.47 -5.01
CA HIS A 57 -8.43 9.49 -4.49
C HIS A 57 -8.54 8.69 -3.19
N LEU A 58 -8.02 7.47 -3.15
CA LEU A 58 -8.00 6.63 -1.94
C LEU A 58 -7.27 7.30 -0.78
N ALA A 59 -6.09 7.85 -1.07
CA ALA A 59 -5.27 8.54 -0.07
C ALA A 59 -6.00 9.76 0.50
N LYS A 60 -6.62 10.56 -0.36
CA LYS A 60 -7.42 11.72 0.08
C LYS A 60 -8.58 11.29 0.98
N GLN A 61 -9.32 10.26 0.61
CA GLN A 61 -10.44 9.76 1.39
C GLN A 61 -9.99 9.27 2.78
N LEU A 62 -8.88 8.55 2.87
CA LEU A 62 -8.33 8.10 4.14
C LEU A 62 -7.89 9.27 5.02
N ARG A 63 -7.24 10.28 4.45
CA ARG A 63 -6.87 11.49 5.19
C ARG A 63 -8.08 12.26 5.67
N ASP A 64 -9.11 12.37 4.85
CA ASP A 64 -10.36 13.05 5.23
C ASP A 64 -11.06 12.33 6.38
N PHE A 65 -11.04 11.02 6.42
CA PHE A 65 -11.51 10.26 7.59
C PHE A 65 -10.65 10.48 8.82
N ARG A 66 -9.33 10.39 8.67
CA ARG A 66 -8.39 10.60 9.79
C ARG A 66 -8.54 11.98 10.40
N ASP A 67 -8.70 13.01 9.58
CA ASP A 67 -8.73 14.41 9.99
C ASP A 67 -10.14 14.90 10.35
N GLY A 68 -11.14 14.02 10.32
CA GLY A 68 -12.52 14.32 10.68
C GLY A 68 -13.28 15.16 9.66
N LYS A 69 -12.77 15.27 8.43
CA LYS A 69 -13.41 16.04 7.34
C LYS A 69 -14.50 15.27 6.62
N ARG A 70 -14.55 13.96 6.80
CA ARG A 70 -15.56 13.09 6.20
C ARG A 70 -16.28 12.29 7.27
N PRO A 71 -17.64 12.29 7.28
CA PRO A 71 -18.41 11.47 8.21
C PRO A 71 -18.19 9.98 7.96
N ALA A 72 -18.10 9.21 9.01
CA ALA A 72 -17.94 7.76 8.93
C ALA A 72 -18.47 7.08 10.19
N THR A 73 -18.82 5.80 10.04
CA THR A 73 -19.20 4.94 11.18
C THR A 73 -17.96 4.43 11.92
N VAL A 74 -16.94 3.98 11.17
CA VAL A 74 -15.73 3.35 11.74
C VAL A 74 -14.43 3.84 11.09
N MET A 75 -14.46 4.27 9.82
CA MET A 75 -13.23 4.61 9.09
C MET A 75 -12.43 5.75 9.72
N HIS A 76 -13.08 6.69 10.37
CA HIS A 76 -12.39 7.76 11.10
C HIS A 76 -11.51 7.21 12.24
N GLN A 77 -11.93 6.16 12.92
CA GLN A 77 -11.13 5.51 13.96
C GLN A 77 -9.99 4.66 13.37
N ILE A 78 -10.26 3.94 12.29
CA ILE A 78 -9.26 3.12 11.59
C ILE A 78 -8.16 4.01 11.00
N ALA A 79 -8.54 5.06 10.28
CA ALA A 79 -7.60 5.95 9.61
C ALA A 79 -6.64 6.69 10.57
N LYS A 80 -7.04 6.93 11.82
CA LYS A 80 -6.19 7.54 12.85
C LYS A 80 -4.95 6.72 13.17
N GLY A 81 -4.97 5.42 12.93
CA GLY A 81 -3.84 4.52 13.16
C GLY A 81 -2.76 4.56 12.08
N TYR A 82 -2.93 5.34 11.02
CA TYR A 82 -2.04 5.35 9.86
C TYR A 82 -1.33 6.69 9.70
N THR A 83 -0.02 6.62 9.40
CA THR A 83 0.77 7.79 8.98
C THR A 83 0.45 8.15 7.53
N ASP A 84 0.86 9.33 7.08
CA ASP A 84 0.71 9.74 5.68
C ASP A 84 1.39 8.76 4.72
N ALA A 85 2.61 8.31 5.06
CA ALA A 85 3.33 7.34 4.25
C ALA A 85 2.61 5.99 4.16
N GLU A 86 2.01 5.53 5.25
CA GLU A 86 1.23 4.29 5.30
C GLU A 86 -0.07 4.41 4.50
N ILE A 87 -0.74 5.56 4.57
CA ILE A 87 -1.92 5.86 3.77
C ILE A 87 -1.57 5.81 2.28
N ASP A 88 -0.48 6.45 1.87
CA ASP A 88 -0.03 6.46 0.48
C ASP A 88 0.33 5.04 -0.01
N ALA A 89 1.00 4.25 0.82
CA ALA A 89 1.36 2.87 0.49
C ALA A 89 0.13 1.97 0.33
N ALA A 90 -0.83 2.04 1.24
CA ALA A 90 -2.07 1.28 1.17
C ALA A 90 -2.91 1.70 -0.05
N ALA A 91 -3.01 3.00 -0.32
CA ALA A 91 -3.72 3.54 -1.48
C ALA A 91 -3.11 3.04 -2.79
N ALA A 92 -1.80 3.05 -2.91
CA ALA A 92 -1.09 2.53 -4.08
C ALA A 92 -1.34 1.02 -4.28
N TYR A 93 -1.35 0.26 -3.20
CA TYR A 93 -1.65 -1.18 -3.25
C TYR A 93 -3.05 -1.45 -3.83
N PHE A 94 -4.07 -0.81 -3.31
CA PHE A 94 -5.44 -1.04 -3.79
C PHE A 94 -5.66 -0.49 -5.20
N ALA A 95 -5.07 0.63 -5.55
CA ALA A 95 -5.15 1.19 -6.90
C ALA A 95 -4.59 0.23 -7.96
N ALA A 96 -3.57 -0.55 -7.61
CA ALA A 96 -2.95 -1.53 -8.49
C ALA A 96 -3.73 -2.86 -8.61
N GLN A 97 -4.76 -3.07 -7.80
CA GLN A 97 -5.57 -4.28 -7.87
C GLN A 97 -6.47 -4.25 -9.09
N LYS A 98 -6.65 -5.41 -9.73
CA LYS A 98 -7.53 -5.53 -10.89
C LYS A 98 -8.98 -5.31 -10.46
N THR A 99 -9.70 -4.57 -11.28
CA THR A 99 -11.16 -4.49 -11.18
C THR A 99 -11.80 -5.74 -11.76
N ASN A 100 -12.89 -6.17 -11.17
CA ASN A 100 -13.68 -7.29 -11.70
C ASN A 100 -14.59 -6.83 -12.84
#